data_3704c85a02c135fd9b7461254ae741e9
#
_entry.id   3704c85a02c135fd9b7461254ae741e9
#
_cell.length_a   1.000
_cell.length_b   1.000
_cell.length_c   1.000
_cell.angle_alpha   90.00
_cell.angle_beta   90.00
_cell.angle_gamma   90.00
#
_symmetry.space_group_name_H-M   'P 1'
#
loop_
_entity.id
_entity.type
_entity.pdbx_description
1 polymer ?
#
loop_
_entity_poly.entity_id
_entity_poly.type
_entity_poly.pdbx_seq_one_letter_code
_entity_poly.pdbx_strand_id
1 'polypeptide(L)'
;LPFFLGRGPVELAGLAGQVPMVAPENVASVGLRSVDDLERLNVRGTGVHAFTMRDIDERGMTAVIREAIAAASSGTAGFHVSYDMDSVDPSEAPGVGTPVPGGLTYREAHLAMELIGDSGSMASVEVVEVNPVMDVANKTAVLGVGLIMSALGKRIL
;
A
#
# COMPACT_ATOMS: atom_id res chain seq x y z
N LEU A 1 2.42 -10.46 -0.12
CA LEU A 1 1.54 -10.51 1.05
C LEU A 1 1.21 -11.94 1.52
N PRO A 2 0.88 -12.95 0.67
CA PRO A 2 0.45 -14.28 1.14
C PRO A 2 1.43 -14.93 2.13
N PHE A 3 2.73 -14.86 1.89
CA PHE A 3 3.75 -15.46 2.75
C PHE A 3 3.78 -14.87 4.16
N PHE A 4 3.57 -13.58 4.31
CA PHE A 4 3.48 -12.92 5.62
C PHE A 4 2.26 -13.42 6.42
N LEU A 5 1.19 -13.83 5.73
CA LEU A 5 -0.01 -14.40 6.31
C LEU A 5 0.08 -15.93 6.53
N GLY A 6 1.27 -16.52 6.39
CA GLY A 6 1.49 -17.94 6.56
C GLY A 6 0.95 -18.82 5.43
N ARG A 7 0.71 -18.26 4.24
CA ARG A 7 0.15 -18.97 3.08
C ARG A 7 1.22 -19.14 2.00
N GLY A 8 1.29 -20.34 1.40
CA GLY A 8 2.24 -20.68 0.36
C GLY A 8 3.29 -21.69 0.81
N PRO A 9 4.41 -21.85 0.09
CA PRO A 9 5.48 -22.76 0.46
C PRO A 9 6.01 -22.48 1.86
N VAL A 10 6.18 -23.55 2.68
CA VAL A 10 6.56 -23.44 4.09
C VAL A 10 7.94 -22.77 4.25
N GLU A 11 8.82 -22.96 3.30
CA GLU A 11 10.16 -22.35 3.26
C GLU A 11 10.10 -20.83 3.20
N LEU A 12 9.10 -20.26 2.51
CA LEU A 12 8.88 -18.82 2.42
C LEU A 12 8.05 -18.28 3.57
N ALA A 13 6.95 -18.96 3.91
CA ALA A 13 6.08 -18.56 4.99
C ALA A 13 6.76 -18.63 6.37
N GLY A 14 7.78 -19.49 6.52
CA GLY A 14 8.51 -19.71 7.77
C GLY A 14 9.82 -18.92 7.91
N LEU A 15 10.20 -18.06 6.95
CA LEU A 15 11.49 -17.36 6.95
C LEU A 15 11.80 -16.59 8.23
N ALA A 16 10.81 -15.98 8.85
CA ALA A 16 10.98 -15.23 10.10
C ALA A 16 10.90 -16.11 11.38
N GLY A 17 10.77 -17.43 11.24
CA GLY A 17 10.63 -18.34 12.38
C GLY A 17 9.25 -18.30 13.06
N GLN A 18 8.34 -17.45 12.59
CA GLN A 18 6.97 -17.31 13.08
C GLN A 18 6.00 -17.42 11.91
N VAL A 19 4.90 -18.16 12.08
CA VAL A 19 3.84 -18.32 11.07
C VAL A 19 2.46 -18.15 11.73
N PRO A 20 1.64 -17.19 11.31
CA PRO A 20 1.94 -16.12 10.34
C PRO A 20 2.96 -15.11 10.88
N MET A 21 3.66 -14.41 9.99
CA MET A 21 4.59 -13.33 10.37
C MET A 21 3.84 -12.08 10.85
N VAL A 22 2.64 -11.85 10.28
CA VAL A 22 1.76 -10.72 10.60
C VAL A 22 0.34 -11.25 10.80
N ALA A 23 -0.34 -10.80 11.84
CA ALA A 23 -1.75 -11.10 12.06
C ALA A 23 -2.61 -10.47 10.96
N PRO A 24 -3.52 -11.21 10.31
CA PRO A 24 -4.31 -10.69 9.20
C PRO A 24 -5.10 -9.41 9.53
N GLU A 25 -5.62 -9.33 10.74
CA GLU A 25 -6.35 -8.16 11.27
C GLU A 25 -5.50 -6.90 11.39
N ASN A 26 -4.16 -7.02 11.36
CA ASN A 26 -3.22 -5.91 11.34
C ASN A 26 -2.70 -5.58 9.93
N VAL A 27 -3.34 -6.13 8.90
CA VAL A 27 -2.98 -5.85 7.50
C VAL A 27 -4.09 -5.07 6.83
N ALA A 28 -3.73 -3.97 6.18
CA ALA A 28 -4.61 -3.20 5.32
C ALA A 28 -4.02 -3.08 3.91
N SER A 29 -4.84 -3.37 2.89
CA SER A 29 -4.51 -3.15 1.49
C SER A 29 -5.42 -2.06 0.93
N VAL A 30 -4.84 -1.03 0.31
CA VAL A 30 -5.56 0.17 -0.13
C VAL A 30 -5.34 0.40 -1.63
N GLY A 31 -6.40 0.79 -2.34
CA GLY A 31 -6.33 1.10 -3.77
C GLY A 31 -6.54 -0.11 -4.69
N LEU A 32 -7.11 -1.19 -4.18
CA LEU A 32 -7.40 -2.39 -4.98
C LEU A 32 -8.38 -2.07 -6.11
N ARG A 33 -8.03 -2.42 -7.35
CA ARG A 33 -8.90 -2.22 -8.52
C ARG A 33 -8.83 -3.34 -9.57
N SER A 34 -7.80 -4.17 -9.51
CA SER A 34 -7.63 -5.33 -10.39
C SER A 34 -7.30 -6.53 -9.52
N VAL A 35 -8.24 -7.43 -9.38
CA VAL A 35 -8.14 -8.63 -8.53
C VAL A 35 -8.79 -9.77 -9.28
N ASP A 36 -8.08 -10.88 -9.50
CA ASP A 36 -8.65 -12.06 -10.12
C ASP A 36 -9.64 -12.81 -9.19
N ASP A 37 -10.36 -13.79 -9.72
CA ASP A 37 -11.38 -14.50 -8.97
C ASP A 37 -10.82 -15.31 -7.79
N LEU A 38 -9.63 -15.88 -7.91
CA LEU A 38 -8.97 -16.63 -6.84
C LEU A 38 -8.43 -15.68 -5.76
N GLU A 39 -7.83 -14.58 -6.17
CA GLU A 39 -7.37 -13.52 -5.26
C GLU A 39 -8.53 -12.93 -4.47
N ARG A 40 -9.67 -12.66 -5.14
CA ARG A 40 -10.89 -12.15 -4.50
C ARG A 40 -11.39 -13.08 -3.40
N LEU A 41 -11.40 -14.38 -3.65
CA LEU A 41 -11.78 -15.39 -2.65
C LEU A 41 -10.78 -15.43 -1.49
N ASN A 42 -9.49 -15.37 -1.82
CA ASN A 42 -8.43 -15.34 -0.83
C ASN A 42 -8.51 -14.10 0.07
N VAL A 43 -8.61 -12.90 -0.50
CA VAL A 43 -8.71 -11.64 0.26
C VAL A 43 -9.89 -11.68 1.21
N ARG A 44 -11.10 -12.07 0.74
CA ARG A 44 -12.30 -12.18 1.57
C ARG A 44 -12.19 -13.18 2.73
N GLY A 45 -11.40 -14.24 2.55
CA GLY A 45 -11.22 -15.30 3.55
C GLY A 45 -10.06 -15.10 4.52
N THR A 46 -9.33 -13.97 4.43
CA THR A 46 -8.10 -13.79 5.23
C THR A 46 -8.29 -13.00 6.51
N GLY A 47 -9.28 -12.13 6.61
CA GLY A 47 -9.39 -11.14 7.70
C GLY A 47 -8.56 -9.86 7.48
N VAL A 48 -7.92 -9.71 6.32
CA VAL A 48 -7.23 -8.49 5.90
C VAL A 48 -8.25 -7.39 5.60
N HIS A 49 -7.95 -6.16 6.02
CA HIS A 49 -8.74 -4.99 5.64
C HIS A 49 -8.43 -4.61 4.20
N ALA A 50 -9.40 -4.77 3.30
CA ALA A 50 -9.25 -4.52 1.88
C ALA A 50 -10.10 -3.32 1.46
N PHE A 51 -9.44 -2.26 1.00
CA PHE A 51 -10.07 -1.04 0.52
C PHE A 51 -9.83 -0.89 -0.99
N THR A 52 -10.91 -0.88 -1.73
CA THR A 52 -10.89 -0.73 -3.19
C THR A 52 -10.83 0.75 -3.58
N MET A 53 -10.54 1.04 -4.86
CA MET A 53 -10.70 2.40 -5.40
C MET A 53 -12.12 2.92 -5.22
N ARG A 54 -13.14 2.05 -5.30
CA ARG A 54 -14.52 2.44 -5.02
C ARG A 54 -14.73 2.94 -3.58
N ASP A 55 -14.07 2.31 -2.59
CA ASP A 55 -14.13 2.78 -1.20
C ASP A 55 -13.51 4.17 -1.06
N ILE A 56 -12.46 4.46 -1.82
CA ILE A 56 -11.82 5.78 -1.87
C ILE A 56 -12.75 6.80 -2.52
N ASP A 57 -13.39 6.45 -3.64
CA ASP A 57 -14.35 7.33 -4.34
C ASP A 57 -15.56 7.69 -3.45
N GLU A 58 -16.11 6.71 -2.73
CA GLU A 58 -17.32 6.91 -1.92
C GLU A 58 -17.04 7.61 -0.59
N ARG A 59 -15.88 7.35 0.03
CA ARG A 59 -15.56 7.75 1.42
C ARG A 59 -14.46 8.79 1.53
N GLY A 60 -13.70 8.97 0.46
CA GLY A 60 -12.49 9.79 0.40
C GLY A 60 -11.26 9.13 1.00
N MET A 61 -10.09 9.48 0.47
CA MET A 61 -8.78 8.95 0.88
C MET A 61 -8.53 9.09 2.39
N THR A 62 -8.91 10.23 2.98
CA THR A 62 -8.67 10.47 4.41
C THR A 62 -9.36 9.45 5.32
N ALA A 63 -10.61 9.11 5.04
CA ALA A 63 -11.35 8.13 5.85
C ALA A 63 -10.75 6.74 5.72
N VAL A 64 -10.44 6.34 4.49
CA VAL A 64 -9.85 5.02 4.18
C VAL A 64 -8.48 4.85 4.84
N ILE A 65 -7.57 5.82 4.69
CA ILE A 65 -6.24 5.74 5.27
C ILE A 65 -6.28 5.75 6.80
N ARG A 66 -7.14 6.54 7.42
CA ARG A 66 -7.28 6.52 8.90
C ARG A 66 -7.75 5.16 9.42
N GLU A 67 -8.67 4.52 8.72
CA GLU A 67 -9.12 3.18 9.08
C GLU A 67 -8.01 2.14 8.86
N ALA A 68 -7.27 2.22 7.76
CA ALA A 68 -6.12 1.36 7.49
C ALA A 68 -5.03 1.50 8.57
N ILE A 69 -4.70 2.74 8.97
CA ILE A 69 -3.73 3.02 10.05
C ILE A 69 -4.25 2.45 11.38
N ALA A 70 -5.53 2.65 11.70
CA ALA A 70 -6.11 2.12 12.94
C ALA A 70 -6.02 0.59 13.00
N ALA A 71 -6.31 -0.11 11.91
CA ALA A 71 -6.17 -1.56 11.83
C ALA A 71 -4.71 -1.99 11.99
N ALA A 72 -3.79 -1.40 11.23
CA ALA A 72 -2.37 -1.75 11.25
C ALA A 72 -1.69 -1.45 12.60
N SER A 73 -2.19 -0.44 13.34
CA SER A 73 -1.64 -0.03 14.64
C SER A 73 -2.27 -0.75 15.83
N SER A 74 -3.32 -1.53 15.63
CA SER A 74 -4.08 -2.15 16.72
C SER A 74 -3.25 -3.22 17.44
N GLY A 75 -2.85 -2.95 18.69
CA GLY A 75 -2.06 -3.88 19.48
C GLY A 75 -0.63 -4.11 19.01
N THR A 76 -0.09 -3.20 18.17
CA THR A 76 1.27 -3.28 17.61
C THR A 76 2.14 -2.13 18.10
N ALA A 77 3.47 -2.27 18.02
CA ALA A 77 4.42 -1.21 18.33
C ALA A 77 4.52 -0.15 17.20
N GLY A 78 4.00 -0.46 16.01
CA GLY A 78 4.01 0.37 14.82
C GLY A 78 3.72 -0.49 13.59
N PHE A 79 3.67 0.13 12.41
CA PHE A 79 3.42 -0.57 11.16
C PHE A 79 4.45 -0.26 10.08
N HIS A 80 4.60 -1.20 9.18
CA HIS A 80 5.36 -1.08 7.94
C HIS A 80 4.45 -0.64 6.80
N VAL A 81 4.95 0.24 5.94
CA VAL A 81 4.30 0.65 4.70
C VAL A 81 5.05 0.07 3.52
N SER A 82 4.39 -0.77 2.73
CA SER A 82 4.85 -1.17 1.40
C SER A 82 4.05 -0.37 0.38
N TYR A 83 4.65 0.67 -0.19
CA TYR A 83 4.00 1.51 -1.18
C TYR A 83 4.30 1.02 -2.58
N ASP A 84 3.29 0.43 -3.19
CA ASP A 84 3.35 -0.06 -4.56
C ASP A 84 3.02 1.07 -5.53
N MET A 85 3.97 1.41 -6.42
CA MET A 85 3.80 2.51 -7.39
C MET A 85 2.74 2.20 -8.43
N ASP A 86 2.38 0.94 -8.65
CA ASP A 86 1.29 0.59 -9.55
C ASP A 86 -0.10 0.87 -8.96
N SER A 87 -0.20 1.20 -7.66
CA SER A 87 -1.43 1.71 -7.05
C SER A 87 -1.85 3.07 -7.60
N VAL A 88 -0.90 3.84 -8.10
CA VAL A 88 -1.12 5.15 -8.73
C VAL A 88 -1.59 4.97 -10.17
N ASP A 89 -2.41 5.92 -10.66
CA ASP A 89 -2.87 5.89 -12.04
C ASP A 89 -1.69 5.98 -13.03
N PRO A 90 -1.66 5.20 -14.13
CA PRO A 90 -0.59 5.23 -15.11
C PRO A 90 -0.34 6.59 -15.79
N SER A 91 -1.32 7.49 -15.75
CA SER A 91 -1.15 8.88 -16.20
C SER A 91 -0.17 9.66 -15.32
N GLU A 92 -0.06 9.29 -14.03
CA GLU A 92 0.87 9.88 -13.06
C GLU A 92 2.14 9.04 -12.86
N ALA A 93 2.02 7.71 -12.83
CA ALA A 93 3.12 6.76 -12.62
C ALA A 93 3.20 5.72 -13.76
N PRO A 94 3.68 6.11 -14.95
CA PRO A 94 3.77 5.18 -16.10
C PRO A 94 4.84 4.10 -15.96
N GLY A 95 5.86 4.32 -15.12
CA GLY A 95 7.03 3.45 -14.97
C GLY A 95 6.81 2.31 -13.97
N VAL A 96 5.84 1.44 -14.25
CA VAL A 96 5.51 0.26 -13.45
C VAL A 96 5.39 -0.98 -14.34
N GLY A 97 5.50 -2.18 -13.77
CA GLY A 97 5.43 -3.43 -14.52
C GLY A 97 4.03 -3.78 -15.00
N THR A 98 3.00 -3.46 -14.22
CA THR A 98 1.60 -3.84 -14.44
C THR A 98 0.66 -2.64 -14.35
N PRO A 99 0.72 -1.70 -15.30
CA PRO A 99 -0.09 -0.50 -15.24
C PRO A 99 -1.58 -0.81 -15.44
N VAL A 100 -2.42 -0.39 -14.50
CA VAL A 100 -3.89 -0.52 -14.56
C VAL A 100 -4.54 0.85 -14.39
N PRO A 101 -5.39 1.31 -15.33
CA PRO A 101 -6.10 2.58 -15.22
C PRO A 101 -7.05 2.65 -14.02
N GLY A 102 -7.38 3.87 -13.59
CA GLY A 102 -8.28 4.12 -12.47
C GLY A 102 -7.59 3.97 -11.10
N GLY A 103 -6.29 4.21 -11.04
CA GLY A 103 -5.50 4.26 -9.81
C GLY A 103 -5.60 5.59 -9.07
N LEU A 104 -4.78 5.73 -8.02
CA LEU A 104 -4.71 6.95 -7.23
C LEU A 104 -4.23 8.14 -8.07
N THR A 105 -4.84 9.28 -7.86
CA THR A 105 -4.33 10.55 -8.38
C THR A 105 -3.07 10.97 -7.63
N TYR A 106 -2.31 11.90 -8.21
CA TYR A 106 -1.14 12.50 -7.55
C TYR A 106 -1.46 13.00 -6.13
N ARG A 107 -2.60 13.70 -5.96
CA ARG A 107 -2.98 14.26 -4.65
C ARG A 107 -3.45 13.22 -3.64
N GLU A 108 -4.16 12.20 -4.08
CA GLU A 108 -4.56 11.10 -3.19
C GLU A 108 -3.36 10.32 -2.69
N ALA A 109 -2.39 10.04 -3.57
CA ALA A 109 -1.14 9.38 -3.22
C ALA A 109 -0.35 10.18 -2.16
N HIS A 110 -0.16 11.50 -2.37
CA HIS A 110 0.50 12.36 -1.40
C HIS A 110 -0.28 12.47 -0.09
N LEU A 111 -1.60 12.65 -0.14
CA LEU A 111 -2.45 12.74 1.05
C LEU A 111 -2.37 11.47 1.90
N ALA A 112 -2.36 10.29 1.26
CA ALA A 112 -2.18 9.03 1.96
C ALA A 112 -0.86 9.01 2.75
N MET A 113 0.25 9.36 2.11
CA MET A 113 1.57 9.36 2.72
C MET A 113 1.73 10.47 3.79
N GLU A 114 1.09 11.63 3.59
CA GLU A 114 1.03 12.71 4.59
C GLU A 114 0.31 12.22 5.87
N LEU A 115 -0.85 11.56 5.72
CA LEU A 115 -1.61 11.01 6.86
C LEU A 115 -0.87 9.88 7.58
N ILE A 116 -0.15 9.04 6.83
CA ILE A 116 0.72 7.99 7.38
C ILE A 116 1.83 8.61 8.22
N GLY A 117 2.50 9.63 7.71
CA GLY A 117 3.53 10.37 8.44
C GLY A 117 3.00 11.05 9.70
N ASP A 118 1.81 11.67 9.62
CA ASP A 118 1.15 12.34 10.74
C ASP A 118 0.72 11.38 11.85
N SER A 119 0.53 10.11 11.54
CA SER A 119 0.14 9.10 12.53
C SER A 119 1.18 8.89 13.63
N GLY A 120 2.44 9.14 13.33
CA GLY A 120 3.57 8.89 14.23
C GLY A 120 3.83 7.40 14.55
N SER A 121 3.09 6.49 13.90
CA SER A 121 3.16 5.04 14.17
C SER A 121 3.83 4.24 13.04
N MET A 122 4.25 4.91 11.97
CA MET A 122 5.02 4.27 10.88
C MET A 122 6.43 3.91 11.37
N ALA A 123 6.74 2.62 11.44
CA ALA A 123 8.05 2.12 11.83
C ALA A 123 9.04 2.04 10.67
N SER A 124 8.55 1.74 9.48
CA SER A 124 9.35 1.63 8.26
C SER A 124 8.49 1.83 7.01
N VAL A 125 9.15 2.16 5.91
CA VAL A 125 8.52 2.36 4.61
C VAL A 125 9.43 1.84 3.51
N GLU A 126 8.85 1.20 2.51
CA GLU A 126 9.48 0.90 1.23
C GLU A 126 8.59 1.39 0.08
N VAL A 127 9.23 1.63 -1.07
CA VAL A 127 8.55 1.90 -2.34
C VAL A 127 8.98 0.84 -3.32
N VAL A 128 8.00 0.15 -3.89
CA VAL A 128 8.21 -1.00 -4.78
C VAL A 128 7.62 -0.75 -6.17
N GLU A 129 7.88 -1.65 -7.11
CA GLU A 129 7.36 -1.66 -8.49
C GLU A 129 7.81 -0.49 -9.38
N VAL A 130 8.81 0.30 -8.98
CA VAL A 130 9.39 1.29 -9.90
C VAL A 130 10.16 0.55 -11.02
N ASN A 131 9.71 0.71 -12.25
CA ASN A 131 10.36 0.15 -13.44
C ASN A 131 10.94 1.25 -14.32
N PRO A 132 12.25 1.56 -14.22
CA PRO A 132 12.85 2.67 -14.95
C PRO A 132 12.89 2.45 -16.47
N VAL A 133 12.77 1.20 -16.95
CA VAL A 133 12.72 0.89 -18.39
C VAL A 133 11.39 1.31 -19.01
N MET A 134 10.31 1.24 -18.22
CA MET A 134 8.97 1.64 -18.66
C MET A 134 8.66 3.11 -18.33
N ASP A 135 9.50 3.77 -17.52
CA ASP A 135 9.25 5.12 -17.05
C ASP A 135 9.50 6.18 -18.13
N VAL A 136 8.77 7.27 -18.04
CA VAL A 136 8.89 8.41 -18.96
C VAL A 136 9.56 9.57 -18.21
N ALA A 137 10.77 9.91 -18.61
CA ALA A 137 11.55 10.99 -18.00
C ALA A 137 11.67 10.88 -16.45
N ASN A 138 11.74 9.69 -15.92
CA ASN A 138 11.77 9.38 -14.48
C ASN A 138 10.54 9.88 -13.69
N LYS A 139 9.40 10.06 -14.33
CA LYS A 139 8.19 10.60 -13.70
C LYS A 139 7.77 9.78 -12.48
N THR A 140 7.76 8.46 -12.61
CA THR A 140 7.39 7.53 -11.53
C THR A 140 8.41 7.56 -10.40
N ALA A 141 9.70 7.52 -10.73
CA ALA A 141 10.76 7.58 -9.72
C ALA A 141 10.75 8.91 -8.94
N VAL A 142 10.54 10.04 -9.62
CA VAL A 142 10.42 11.36 -8.98
C VAL A 142 9.20 11.43 -8.06
N LEU A 143 8.06 10.88 -8.50
CA LEU A 143 6.87 10.78 -7.65
C LEU A 143 7.14 9.92 -6.42
N GLY A 144 7.75 8.74 -6.57
CA GLY A 144 8.10 7.86 -5.45
C GLY A 144 8.97 8.56 -4.39
N VAL A 145 9.98 9.32 -4.81
CA VAL A 145 10.79 10.16 -3.91
C VAL A 145 9.92 11.20 -3.20
N GLY A 146 9.00 11.86 -3.92
CA GLY A 146 8.06 12.82 -3.34
C GLY A 146 7.16 12.19 -2.28
N LEU A 147 6.66 10.99 -2.52
CA LEU A 147 5.82 10.24 -1.58
C LEU A 147 6.59 9.85 -0.30
N ILE A 148 7.83 9.39 -0.43
CA ILE A 148 8.69 9.12 0.73
C ILE A 148 8.89 10.41 1.55
N MET A 149 9.15 11.55 0.90
CA MET A 149 9.30 12.82 1.59
C MET A 149 8.03 13.22 2.35
N SER A 150 6.84 13.01 1.77
CA SER A 150 5.56 13.25 2.45
C SER A 150 5.41 12.37 3.69
N ALA A 151 5.72 11.07 3.59
CA ALA A 151 5.69 10.14 4.72
C ALA A 151 6.68 10.52 5.84
N LEU A 152 7.81 11.11 5.49
CA LEU A 152 8.83 11.59 6.43
C LEU A 152 8.58 13.00 6.95
N GLY A 153 7.40 13.56 6.68
CA GLY A 153 6.96 14.82 7.30
C GLY A 153 7.22 16.08 6.49
N LYS A 154 7.55 15.99 5.20
CA LYS A 154 7.61 17.18 4.35
C LYS A 154 6.23 17.83 4.24
N ARG A 155 6.14 19.13 4.54
CA ARG A 155 4.94 19.96 4.45
C ARG A 155 5.20 21.18 3.59
N ILE A 156 4.11 21.81 3.13
CA ILE A 156 4.16 23.11 2.45
C ILE A 156 4.28 24.24 3.49
N LEU A 157 3.55 24.10 4.60
CA LEU A 157 3.53 25.02 5.73
C LEU A 157 3.68 24.26 7.04
#